data_e28a3054e64f74f4313e48923af26207
#
_entry.id   e28a3054e64f74f4313e48923af26207
#
_cell.length_a   1.000
_cell.length_b   1.000
_cell.length_c   1.000
_cell.angle_alpha   90.00
_cell.angle_beta   90.00
_cell.angle_gamma   90.00
#
_symmetry.space_group_name_H-M   'P 1'
#
loop_
_entity.id
_entity.type
_entity.pdbx_description
1 polymer ?
#
loop_
_entity_poly.entity_id
_entity_poly.type
_entity_poly.pdbx_seq_one_letter_code
_entity_poly.pdbx_strand_id
1 'polypeptide(L)'
;SFYGCELWNLWDSAVEVFCKAWRQGQRAVWNLPYNTHCRYLSLLCNGIPIHDEICRRFLSFVHKSALRECHPVQFIVKYGLLYGRMFSQCGRNVLYCADRYGFNLNDIFNRHFSANIVTQKCQELGNVEDVAAVNMLFELICTRDDVFTLDGFSKCDINSIIDNICSA
;
A
#
# COMPACT_ATOMS: atom_id res chain seq x y z
N SER A 1 13.72 -2.12 0.97
CA SER A 1 13.13 -2.72 2.17
C SER A 1 12.32 -1.67 2.94
N PHE A 2 11.06 -1.97 3.24
CA PHE A 2 10.18 -1.11 4.07
C PHE A 2 10.34 -1.39 5.56
N TYR A 3 11.49 -1.84 5.97
CA TYR A 3 11.71 -2.18 7.37
C TYR A 3 11.53 -0.94 8.27
N GLY A 4 10.68 -1.07 9.27
CA GLY A 4 10.42 0.00 10.23
C GLY A 4 9.44 1.08 9.77
N CYS A 5 8.79 0.94 8.60
CA CYS A 5 7.82 1.93 8.10
C CYS A 5 6.59 2.04 9.03
N GLU A 6 6.35 1.04 9.87
CA GLU A 6 5.32 1.03 10.90
C GLU A 6 5.55 2.11 11.99
N LEU A 7 6.78 2.64 12.07
CA LEU A 7 7.15 3.69 13.02
C LEU A 7 7.20 5.08 12.40
N TRP A 8 6.90 5.21 11.11
CA TRP A 8 6.96 6.50 10.43
C TRP A 8 5.80 7.40 10.84
N ASN A 9 6.04 8.70 10.82
CA ASN A 9 4.98 9.69 10.99
C ASN A 9 4.25 9.88 9.65
N LEU A 10 3.03 9.34 9.52
CA LEU A 10 2.26 9.37 8.27
C LEU A 10 1.84 10.79 7.85
N TRP A 11 1.94 11.76 8.75
CA TRP A 11 1.68 13.18 8.48
C TRP A 11 2.91 13.92 7.96
N ASP A 12 4.07 13.28 7.97
CA ASP A 12 5.33 13.92 7.59
C ASP A 12 5.46 13.97 6.07
N SER A 13 5.87 15.14 5.57
CA SER A 13 6.16 15.34 4.14
C SER A 13 7.27 14.40 3.64
N ALA A 14 8.15 13.92 4.52
CA ALA A 14 9.17 12.93 4.18
C ALA A 14 8.57 11.61 3.64
N VAL A 15 7.38 11.22 4.11
CA VAL A 15 6.66 10.05 3.60
C VAL A 15 6.26 10.28 2.13
N GLU A 16 5.79 11.48 1.79
CA GLU A 16 5.45 11.80 0.40
C GLU A 16 6.69 11.87 -0.50
N VAL A 17 7.81 12.40 0.00
CA VAL A 17 9.09 12.37 -0.73
C VAL A 17 9.52 10.93 -1.01
N PHE A 18 9.42 10.05 -0.03
CA PHE A 18 9.68 8.62 -0.20
C PHE A 18 8.75 8.00 -1.25
N CYS A 19 7.43 8.28 -1.17
CA CYS A 19 6.46 7.76 -2.14
C CYS A 19 6.76 8.23 -3.58
N LYS A 20 7.21 9.48 -3.74
CA LYS A 20 7.65 10.00 -5.05
C LYS A 20 8.87 9.26 -5.59
N ALA A 21 9.90 9.08 -4.76
CA ALA A 21 11.11 8.35 -5.13
C ALA A 21 10.77 6.89 -5.49
N TRP A 22 9.89 6.24 -4.74
CA TRP A 22 9.40 4.89 -5.03
C TRP A 22 8.74 4.80 -6.42
N ARG A 23 7.82 5.73 -6.72
CA ARG A 23 7.15 5.79 -8.03
C ARG A 23 8.13 6.05 -9.18
N GLN A 24 9.17 6.85 -8.95
CA GLN A 24 10.24 7.04 -9.92
C GLN A 24 11.03 5.75 -10.17
N GLY A 25 11.36 5.02 -9.09
CA GLY A 25 12.00 3.71 -9.18
C GLY A 25 11.17 2.70 -9.98
N GLN A 26 9.86 2.64 -9.72
CA GLN A 26 8.94 1.78 -10.49
C GLN A 26 8.96 2.13 -11.99
N ARG A 27 8.88 3.43 -12.34
CA ARG A 27 8.98 3.85 -13.75
C ARG A 27 10.30 3.44 -14.40
N ALA A 28 11.40 3.59 -13.67
CA ALA A 28 12.73 3.19 -14.17
C ALA A 28 12.82 1.67 -14.41
N VAL A 29 12.31 0.85 -13.48
CA VAL A 29 12.29 -0.62 -13.61
C VAL A 29 11.49 -1.07 -14.82
N TRP A 30 10.33 -0.44 -15.07
CA TRP A 30 9.46 -0.77 -16.20
C TRP A 30 9.75 0.05 -17.46
N ASN A 31 10.83 0.83 -17.47
CA ASN A 31 11.19 1.75 -18.57
C ASN A 31 10.01 2.61 -19.07
N LEU A 32 9.20 3.11 -18.13
CA LEU A 32 8.01 3.90 -18.42
C LEU A 32 8.33 5.39 -18.54
N PRO A 33 7.58 6.13 -19.37
CA PRO A 33 7.69 7.58 -19.45
C PRO A 33 7.48 8.24 -18.07
N TYR A 34 8.19 9.33 -17.81
CA TYR A 34 8.09 10.07 -16.55
C TYR A 34 6.66 10.55 -16.22
N ASN A 35 5.88 10.88 -17.25
CA ASN A 35 4.49 11.33 -17.13
C ASN A 35 3.47 10.20 -16.92
N THR A 36 3.91 8.94 -16.87
CA THR A 36 3.01 7.81 -16.55
C THR A 36 2.31 8.07 -15.21
N HIS A 37 0.97 8.04 -15.21
CA HIS A 37 0.18 8.37 -14.03
C HIS A 37 0.42 7.36 -12.91
N CYS A 38 0.56 7.86 -11.67
CA CYS A 38 0.99 7.05 -10.53
C CYS A 38 0.00 5.93 -10.16
N ARG A 39 -1.29 6.06 -10.47
CA ARG A 39 -2.28 5.01 -10.19
C ARG A 39 -2.05 3.73 -11.01
N TYR A 40 -1.52 3.83 -12.22
CA TYR A 40 -1.21 2.67 -13.05
C TYR A 40 0.00 1.89 -12.55
N LEU A 41 0.94 2.55 -11.85
CA LEU A 41 2.14 1.90 -11.34
C LEU A 41 1.84 0.83 -10.28
N SER A 42 0.86 1.07 -9.42
CA SER A 42 0.44 0.09 -8.42
C SER A 42 -0.25 -1.11 -9.07
N LEU A 43 -1.08 -0.88 -10.08
CA LEU A 43 -1.75 -1.95 -10.83
C LEU A 43 -0.74 -2.80 -11.60
N LEU A 44 0.24 -2.19 -12.28
CA LEU A 44 1.34 -2.90 -12.96
C LEU A 44 2.13 -3.81 -12.03
N CYS A 45 2.26 -3.43 -10.75
CA CYS A 45 2.95 -4.23 -9.73
C CYS A 45 2.02 -5.20 -9.00
N ASN A 46 0.78 -5.39 -9.45
CA ASN A 46 -0.27 -6.16 -8.77
C ASN A 46 -0.35 -5.84 -7.28
N GLY A 47 -0.41 -4.55 -6.96
CA GLY A 47 -0.39 -4.08 -5.58
C GLY A 47 -1.19 -2.80 -5.37
N ILE A 48 -1.25 -2.36 -4.12
CA ILE A 48 -1.84 -1.08 -3.74
C ILE A 48 -0.79 0.03 -3.80
N PRO A 49 -1.21 1.31 -3.87
CA PRO A 49 -0.28 2.44 -3.83
C PRO A 49 0.65 2.37 -2.61
N ILE A 50 1.90 2.75 -2.77
CA ILE A 50 2.92 2.58 -1.72
C ILE A 50 2.56 3.27 -0.40
N HIS A 51 1.91 4.42 -0.45
CA HIS A 51 1.44 5.09 0.76
C HIS A 51 0.40 4.24 1.51
N ASP A 52 -0.52 3.64 0.79
CA ASP A 52 -1.56 2.78 1.36
C ASP A 52 -0.96 1.47 1.89
N GLU A 53 0.08 0.94 1.25
CA GLU A 53 0.84 -0.20 1.79
C GLU A 53 1.54 0.12 3.12
N ILE A 54 2.10 1.33 3.27
CA ILE A 54 2.67 1.79 4.54
C ILE A 54 1.57 1.86 5.60
N CYS A 55 0.42 2.45 5.28
CA CYS A 55 -0.74 2.50 6.18
C CYS A 55 -1.24 1.10 6.58
N ARG A 56 -1.33 0.17 5.63
CA ARG A 56 -1.75 -1.22 5.89
C ARG A 56 -0.79 -1.93 6.85
N ARG A 57 0.51 -1.77 6.66
CA ARG A 57 1.54 -2.33 7.56
C ARG A 57 1.46 -1.72 8.95
N PHE A 58 1.34 -0.41 9.04
CA PHE A 58 1.15 0.29 10.30
C PHE A 58 -0.09 -0.22 11.04
N LEU A 59 -1.25 -0.30 10.40
CA LEU A 59 -2.48 -0.81 11.02
C LEU A 59 -2.34 -2.27 11.45
N SER A 60 -1.70 -3.12 10.65
CA SER A 60 -1.41 -4.51 11.02
C SER A 60 -0.52 -4.60 12.26
N PHE A 61 0.51 -3.75 12.34
CA PHE A 61 1.40 -3.68 13.50
C PHE A 61 0.63 -3.24 14.77
N VAL A 62 -0.14 -2.15 14.68
CA VAL A 62 -0.91 -1.63 15.82
C VAL A 62 -1.95 -2.63 16.30
N HIS A 63 -2.70 -3.23 15.38
CA HIS A 63 -3.71 -4.24 15.70
C HIS A 63 -3.09 -5.46 16.41
N LYS A 64 -2.04 -6.05 15.82
CA LYS A 64 -1.32 -7.18 16.44
C LYS A 64 -0.77 -6.83 17.82
N SER A 65 -0.23 -5.61 17.97
CA SER A 65 0.31 -5.14 19.25
C SER A 65 -0.79 -4.92 20.28
N ALA A 66 -1.96 -4.41 19.86
CA ALA A 66 -3.11 -4.18 20.73
C ALA A 66 -3.73 -5.48 21.27
N LEU A 67 -3.66 -6.57 20.50
CA LEU A 67 -4.22 -7.88 20.88
C LEU A 67 -3.25 -8.77 21.66
N ARG A 68 -1.97 -8.42 21.75
CA ARG A 68 -0.93 -9.22 22.39
C ARG A 68 -1.06 -9.14 23.91
N GLU A 69 -1.67 -10.17 24.53
CA GLU A 69 -1.94 -10.19 25.97
C GLU A 69 -0.66 -10.09 26.81
N CYS A 70 -0.73 -9.36 27.91
CA CYS A 70 0.34 -9.20 28.92
C CYS A 70 1.69 -8.68 28.40
N HIS A 71 1.74 -8.07 27.22
CA HIS A 71 2.99 -7.52 26.70
C HIS A 71 3.07 -6.00 26.94
N PRO A 72 4.22 -5.44 27.37
CA PRO A 72 4.37 -4.00 27.60
C PRO A 72 3.94 -3.13 26.43
N VAL A 73 4.21 -3.58 25.18
CA VAL A 73 3.81 -2.89 23.96
C VAL A 73 2.30 -2.75 23.85
N GLN A 74 1.52 -3.72 24.33
CA GLN A 74 0.06 -3.62 24.36
C GLN A 74 -0.40 -2.42 25.19
N PHE A 75 0.18 -2.24 26.38
CA PHE A 75 -0.16 -1.12 27.26
C PHE A 75 0.19 0.22 26.63
N ILE A 76 1.37 0.31 26.01
CA ILE A 76 1.82 1.54 25.33
C ILE A 76 0.87 1.88 24.17
N VAL A 77 0.53 0.90 23.34
CA VAL A 77 -0.38 1.10 22.20
C VAL A 77 -1.77 1.45 22.69
N LYS A 78 -2.35 0.70 23.63
CA LYS A 78 -3.68 0.99 24.20
C LYS A 78 -3.72 2.37 24.84
N TYR A 79 -2.72 2.71 25.65
CA TYR A 79 -2.63 4.03 26.27
C TYR A 79 -2.53 5.14 25.22
N GLY A 80 -1.67 4.97 24.23
CA GLY A 80 -1.52 5.92 23.12
C GLY A 80 -2.81 6.14 22.34
N LEU A 81 -3.60 5.07 22.13
CA LEU A 81 -4.87 5.15 21.39
C LEU A 81 -6.02 5.71 22.23
N LEU A 82 -6.11 5.38 23.51
CA LEU A 82 -7.22 5.79 24.36
C LEU A 82 -7.04 7.19 24.96
N TYR A 83 -5.84 7.52 25.36
CA TYR A 83 -5.54 8.76 26.09
C TYR A 83 -4.63 9.73 25.34
N GLY A 84 -3.77 9.22 24.47
CA GLY A 84 -2.76 9.98 23.74
C GLY A 84 -3.06 10.22 22.26
N ARG A 85 -4.32 10.09 21.80
CA ARG A 85 -4.70 10.15 20.37
C ARG A 85 -4.09 11.30 19.60
N MET A 86 -4.13 12.50 20.18
CA MET A 86 -3.63 13.71 19.52
C MET A 86 -2.15 14.00 19.82
N PHE A 87 -1.60 13.41 20.88
CA PHE A 87 -0.27 13.71 21.37
C PHE A 87 0.76 12.66 20.95
N SER A 88 0.37 11.39 20.88
CA SER A 88 1.27 10.33 20.42
C SER A 88 1.29 10.24 18.90
N GLN A 89 2.45 9.97 18.33
CA GLN A 89 2.59 9.71 16.89
C GLN A 89 1.71 8.53 16.46
N CYS A 90 1.71 7.45 17.25
CA CYS A 90 0.88 6.28 16.99
C CYS A 90 -0.61 6.65 16.93
N GLY A 91 -1.11 7.43 17.91
CA GLY A 91 -2.49 7.88 17.94
C GLY A 91 -2.87 8.75 16.74
N ARG A 92 -2.02 9.72 16.38
CA ARG A 92 -2.24 10.55 15.19
C ARG A 92 -2.26 9.73 13.90
N ASN A 93 -1.35 8.78 13.75
CA ASN A 93 -1.32 7.91 12.58
C ASN A 93 -2.58 7.03 12.48
N VAL A 94 -3.10 6.53 13.62
CA VAL A 94 -4.34 5.76 13.64
C VAL A 94 -5.53 6.63 13.26
N LEU A 95 -5.61 7.88 13.78
CA LEU A 95 -6.64 8.84 13.38
C LEU A 95 -6.59 9.13 11.88
N TYR A 96 -5.40 9.33 11.35
CA TYR A 96 -5.19 9.51 9.91
C TYR A 96 -5.75 8.33 9.09
N CYS A 97 -5.42 7.10 9.49
CA CYS A 97 -5.91 5.92 8.80
C CYS A 97 -7.42 5.74 8.97
N ALA A 98 -7.98 6.03 10.16
CA ALA A 98 -9.41 5.91 10.42
C ALA A 98 -10.22 6.87 9.55
N ASP A 99 -9.78 8.12 9.42
CA ASP A 99 -10.39 9.12 8.54
C ASP A 99 -10.30 8.70 7.05
N ARG A 100 -9.11 8.28 6.62
CA ARG A 100 -8.85 7.91 5.23
C ARG A 100 -9.59 6.66 4.77
N TYR A 101 -9.70 5.64 5.62
CA TYR A 101 -10.26 4.31 5.25
C TYR A 101 -11.64 4.04 5.84
N GLY A 102 -12.18 4.95 6.66
CA GLY A 102 -13.56 4.91 7.12
C GLY A 102 -13.86 3.84 8.15
N PHE A 103 -12.98 3.61 9.15
CA PHE A 103 -13.23 2.69 10.25
C PHE A 103 -13.22 3.41 11.61
N ASN A 104 -13.86 2.81 12.63
CA ASN A 104 -13.85 3.35 13.99
C ASN A 104 -12.58 2.96 14.74
N LEU A 105 -12.04 3.87 15.57
CA LEU A 105 -10.84 3.62 16.38
C LEU A 105 -10.97 2.39 17.28
N ASN A 106 -12.18 2.11 17.78
CA ASN A 106 -12.44 0.97 18.64
C ASN A 106 -12.35 -0.37 17.89
N ASP A 107 -12.52 -0.36 16.56
CA ASP A 107 -12.44 -1.58 15.75
C ASP A 107 -11.05 -2.21 15.81
N ILE A 108 -10.00 -1.40 16.01
CA ILE A 108 -8.61 -1.90 16.13
C ILE A 108 -8.45 -2.89 17.29
N PHE A 109 -9.27 -2.76 18.34
CA PHE A 109 -9.26 -3.69 19.48
C PHE A 109 -10.12 -4.94 19.26
N ASN A 110 -10.87 -4.99 18.15
CA ASN A 110 -11.68 -6.13 17.80
C ASN A 110 -10.81 -7.21 17.14
N ARG A 111 -10.93 -8.47 17.58
CA ARG A 111 -10.22 -9.61 16.99
C ARG A 111 -10.52 -9.83 15.51
N HIS A 112 -11.68 -9.36 15.03
CA HIS A 112 -12.09 -9.46 13.63
C HIS A 112 -11.60 -8.30 12.75
N PHE A 113 -10.95 -7.29 13.33
CA PHE A 113 -10.39 -6.20 12.55
C PHE A 113 -9.27 -6.73 11.64
N SER A 114 -9.29 -6.28 10.40
CA SER A 114 -8.24 -6.62 9.43
C SER A 114 -7.71 -5.35 8.76
N ALA A 115 -6.39 -5.23 8.68
CA ALA A 115 -5.74 -4.18 7.92
C ALA A 115 -6.02 -4.27 6.41
N ASN A 116 -6.66 -5.35 5.94
CA ASN A 116 -7.12 -5.50 4.56
C ASN A 116 -8.21 -4.49 4.17
N ILE A 117 -8.82 -3.79 5.14
CA ILE A 117 -9.72 -2.65 4.86
C ILE A 117 -9.06 -1.62 3.95
N VAL A 118 -7.73 -1.43 4.07
CA VAL A 118 -6.95 -0.56 3.20
C VAL A 118 -6.98 -1.06 1.76
N THR A 119 -6.74 -2.36 1.55
CA THR A 119 -6.76 -2.98 0.22
C THR A 119 -8.16 -2.90 -0.39
N GLN A 120 -9.19 -3.21 0.38
CA GLN A 120 -10.58 -3.12 -0.06
C GLN A 120 -10.93 -1.70 -0.52
N LYS A 121 -10.54 -0.68 0.26
CA LYS A 121 -10.77 0.72 -0.12
C LYS A 121 -10.03 1.13 -1.38
N CYS A 122 -8.81 0.67 -1.57
CA CYS A 122 -8.06 0.93 -2.81
C CYS A 122 -8.71 0.25 -4.02
N GLN A 123 -9.27 -0.95 -3.86
CA GLN A 123 -10.00 -1.67 -4.92
C GLN A 123 -11.34 -1.00 -5.25
N GLU A 124 -12.09 -0.50 -4.25
CA GLU A 124 -13.34 0.23 -4.47
C GLU A 124 -13.13 1.53 -5.28
N LEU A 125 -11.94 2.14 -5.18
CA LEU A 125 -11.56 3.34 -5.92
C LEU A 125 -11.00 3.04 -7.32
N GLY A 126 -10.69 1.78 -7.62
CA GLY A 126 -10.21 1.32 -8.92
C GLY A 126 -11.36 1.26 -9.93
N ASN A 127 -11.27 2.01 -11.03
CA ASN A 127 -12.26 1.99 -12.11
C ASN A 127 -11.90 0.92 -13.16
N VAL A 128 -12.92 0.36 -13.82
CA VAL A 128 -12.76 -0.58 -14.96
C VAL A 128 -11.92 0.04 -16.09
N GLU A 129 -12.00 1.35 -16.29
CA GLU A 129 -11.19 2.09 -17.26
C GLU A 129 -9.68 2.01 -16.97
N ASP A 130 -9.30 1.87 -15.68
CA ASP A 130 -7.90 1.74 -15.28
C ASP A 130 -7.32 0.39 -15.67
N VAL A 131 -8.12 -0.67 -15.65
CA VAL A 131 -7.72 -2.01 -16.10
C VAL A 131 -7.43 -2.02 -17.59
N ALA A 132 -8.27 -1.37 -18.41
CA ALA A 132 -8.04 -1.25 -19.85
C ALA A 132 -6.76 -0.47 -20.15
N ALA A 133 -6.51 0.64 -19.44
CA ALA A 133 -5.30 1.45 -19.60
C ALA A 133 -4.04 0.69 -19.17
N VAL A 134 -4.14 -0.15 -18.14
CA VAL A 134 -3.02 -1.00 -17.69
C VAL A 134 -2.71 -2.09 -18.73
N ASN A 135 -3.73 -2.71 -19.33
CA ASN A 135 -3.53 -3.69 -20.40
C ASN A 135 -2.82 -3.05 -21.61
N MET A 136 -3.22 -1.82 -22.00
CA MET A 136 -2.52 -1.09 -23.07
C MET A 136 -1.06 -0.77 -22.70
N LEU A 137 -0.78 -0.42 -21.45
CA LEU A 137 0.59 -0.20 -20.98
C LEU A 137 1.40 -1.50 -20.98
N PHE A 138 0.81 -2.63 -20.62
CA PHE A 138 1.44 -3.93 -20.70
C PHE A 138 1.78 -4.34 -22.13
N GLU A 139 0.85 -4.13 -23.07
CA GLU A 139 1.12 -4.36 -24.49
C GLU A 139 2.29 -3.51 -24.98
N LEU A 140 2.34 -2.23 -24.59
CA LEU A 140 3.42 -1.32 -24.93
C LEU A 140 4.77 -1.78 -24.36
N ILE A 141 4.80 -2.29 -23.13
CA ILE A 141 6.00 -2.84 -22.50
C ILE A 141 6.44 -4.12 -23.22
N CYS A 142 5.49 -5.03 -23.53
CA CYS A 142 5.77 -6.30 -24.18
C CYS A 142 6.20 -6.17 -25.65
N THR A 143 5.85 -5.08 -26.34
CA THR A 143 6.25 -4.83 -27.73
C THR A 143 7.61 -4.17 -27.87
N ARG A 144 8.22 -3.72 -26.78
CA ARG A 144 9.58 -3.18 -26.77
C ARG A 144 10.59 -4.30 -26.60
N ASP A 145 11.35 -4.59 -27.65
CA ASP A 145 12.41 -5.64 -27.65
C ASP A 145 13.55 -5.37 -26.68
N ASP A 146 13.69 -4.13 -26.21
CA ASP A 146 14.78 -3.66 -25.35
C ASP A 146 14.51 -3.81 -23.84
N VAL A 147 13.28 -4.15 -23.42
CA VAL A 147 12.89 -4.20 -22.00
C VAL A 147 13.08 -5.59 -21.39
N PHE A 148 13.21 -6.65 -22.17
CA PHE A 148 13.21 -8.04 -21.69
C PHE A 148 14.52 -8.80 -21.91
N THR A 149 15.65 -8.20 -21.55
CA THR A 149 16.89 -8.93 -21.27
C THR A 149 17.08 -9.25 -19.77
N LEU A 150 16.05 -9.06 -18.93
CA LEU A 150 16.07 -9.58 -17.57
C LEU A 150 15.80 -11.08 -17.61
N ASP A 151 16.86 -11.88 -17.55
CA ASP A 151 16.81 -13.33 -17.36
C ASP A 151 15.79 -13.71 -16.28
N GLY A 152 14.66 -14.29 -16.66
CA GLY A 152 13.75 -14.93 -15.73
C GLY A 152 12.25 -14.66 -15.89
N PHE A 153 11.80 -13.69 -16.69
CA PHE A 153 10.36 -13.51 -16.94
C PHE A 153 9.99 -13.88 -18.37
N SER A 154 9.23 -14.96 -18.51
CA SER A 154 8.68 -15.35 -19.80
C SER A 154 7.39 -14.58 -20.12
N LYS A 155 7.06 -14.49 -21.42
CA LYS A 155 5.78 -13.90 -21.88
C LYS A 155 4.54 -14.57 -21.24
N CYS A 156 4.66 -15.86 -20.84
CA CYS A 156 3.62 -16.60 -20.13
C CYS A 156 3.39 -16.12 -18.70
N ASP A 157 4.46 -15.69 -18.01
CA ASP A 157 4.34 -15.19 -16.63
C ASP A 157 3.61 -13.85 -16.60
N ILE A 158 3.81 -13.02 -17.61
CA ILE A 158 3.14 -11.73 -17.77
C ILE A 158 1.64 -11.93 -18.07
N ASN A 159 1.28 -12.86 -18.95
CA ASN A 159 -0.12 -13.17 -19.24
C ASN A 159 -0.83 -13.73 -18.01
N SER A 160 -0.18 -14.55 -17.19
CA SER A 160 -0.76 -15.06 -15.94
C SER A 160 -0.97 -13.95 -14.91
N ILE A 161 -0.12 -12.92 -14.90
CA ILE A 161 -0.29 -11.73 -14.05
C ILE A 161 -1.49 -10.90 -14.55
N ILE A 162 -1.63 -10.72 -15.87
CA ILE A 162 -2.76 -10.03 -16.49
C ILE A 162 -4.07 -10.77 -16.19
N ASP A 163 -4.11 -12.09 -16.35
CA ASP A 163 -5.30 -12.92 -16.08
C ASP A 163 -5.69 -12.86 -14.59
N ASN A 164 -4.73 -12.78 -13.68
CA ASN A 164 -5.00 -12.59 -12.25
C ASN A 164 -5.52 -11.19 -11.92
N ILE A 165 -5.13 -10.15 -12.66
CA ILE A 165 -5.64 -8.78 -12.51
C ILE A 165 -7.08 -8.68 -13.05
N CYS A 166 -7.39 -9.38 -14.13
CA CYS A 166 -8.71 -9.34 -14.78
C CYS A 166 -9.74 -10.28 -14.15
N SER A 167 -9.32 -11.26 -13.33
CA SER A 167 -10.19 -12.24 -12.69
C SER A 167 -10.48 -11.98 -11.20
N ALA A 168 -9.93 -10.92 -10.64
CA ALA A 168 -10.16 -10.46 -9.25
C ALA A 168 -11.11 -9.27 -9.22
#